data_ba87c76cb5a7039af7adaacadb4d286a
#
_entry.id   ba87c76cb5a7039af7adaacadb4d286a
#
_cell.length_a   1.000
_cell.length_b   1.000
_cell.length_c   1.000
_cell.angle_alpha   90.00
_cell.angle_beta   90.00
_cell.angle_gamma   90.00
#
_symmetry.space_group_name_H-M   'P 1'
#
loop_
_entity.id
_entity.type
_entity.pdbx_description
1 polymer ?
#
loop_
_entity_poly.entity_id
_entity_poly.type
_entity_poly.pdbx_seq_one_letter_code
_entity_poly.pdbx_strand_id
1 'polypeptide(L)'
;MDTNKLVYVALELGSSHLSGLLAYKDALGRVVPMASRRVESKGSIVHGTIYNIDAASAIAKEIIKDFDRELEGSGYSISQVYISIDCRSLHSLRHIVSHSYNGDGILATEEHVKELEEEVLKEQFDGYEILSVLPPYYYVNGRRENSIVGMLCREVRAYYTLLLVRKTYVRLITDLVEKRLRLKLAGILAAPICEAQVILSPGIRQMGCALVNIGADCTTVSVYKEDALELLRVYPVGGNAVTSDLSTLHILREDAEEIKCSQLSTVSEMKDGDYFVEIPSFIGKEPQQIRLLDLNRCVQARMKEIIANVQALVESSGVANRIDGGYIFTGGGCLIGRF
;
A
#
# COMPACT_ATOMS: atom_id res chain seq x y z
N MET A 1 30.94 2.84 -26.72
CA MET A 1 29.54 3.29 -26.69
C MET A 1 29.02 3.02 -25.26
N ASP A 2 28.96 4.07 -24.45
CA ASP A 2 28.50 3.95 -23.08
C ASP A 2 27.04 3.49 -23.08
N THR A 3 26.84 2.26 -22.66
CA THR A 3 25.51 1.81 -22.24
C THR A 3 25.13 2.67 -21.05
N ASN A 4 24.25 3.63 -21.27
CA ASN A 4 23.67 4.47 -20.23
C ASN A 4 22.98 3.54 -19.23
N LYS A 5 23.70 3.14 -18.17
CA LYS A 5 23.17 2.27 -17.14
C LYS A 5 22.08 3.05 -16.42
N LEU A 6 20.84 2.68 -16.61
CA LEU A 6 19.69 3.38 -16.07
C LEU A 6 19.60 3.12 -14.55
N VAL A 7 19.53 4.20 -13.77
CA VAL A 7 19.26 4.16 -12.34
C VAL A 7 17.79 4.36 -12.11
N TYR A 8 17.23 3.58 -11.19
CA TYR A 8 15.83 3.64 -10.79
C TYR A 8 15.76 4.14 -9.35
N VAL A 9 14.94 5.14 -9.12
CA VAL A 9 14.61 5.63 -7.79
C VAL A 9 13.11 5.44 -7.55
N ALA A 10 12.76 4.89 -6.41
CA ALA A 10 11.39 4.82 -5.93
C ALA A 10 11.30 5.53 -4.58
N LEU A 11 10.27 6.37 -4.40
CA LEU A 11 9.92 6.99 -3.13
C LEU A 11 8.55 6.51 -2.70
N GLU A 12 8.44 6.03 -1.47
CA GLU A 12 7.19 5.71 -0.80
C GLU A 12 6.77 6.88 0.10
N LEU A 13 5.51 7.31 -0.02
CA LEU A 13 4.94 8.41 0.75
C LEU A 13 4.15 7.87 1.95
N GLY A 14 4.87 7.39 2.97
CA GLY A 14 4.26 6.86 4.19
C GLY A 14 3.96 7.93 5.24
N SER A 15 2.90 7.72 6.04
CA SER A 15 2.50 8.66 7.10
C SER A 15 3.49 8.73 8.25
N SER A 16 4.21 7.66 8.56
CA SER A 16 5.28 7.65 9.56
C SER A 16 6.61 8.11 8.98
N HIS A 17 6.96 7.60 7.80
CA HIS A 17 8.24 7.85 7.14
C HIS A 17 8.05 7.99 5.64
N LEU A 18 8.89 8.81 5.01
CA LEU A 18 9.18 8.69 3.59
C LEU A 18 10.34 7.70 3.44
N SER A 19 10.16 6.73 2.54
CA SER A 19 11.19 5.73 2.26
C SER A 19 11.66 5.88 0.81
N GLY A 20 12.95 5.75 0.58
CA GLY A 20 13.55 5.78 -0.75
C GLY A 20 14.36 4.53 -1.03
N LEU A 21 14.31 4.06 -2.27
CA LEU A 21 15.12 2.96 -2.79
C LEU A 21 15.82 3.41 -4.07
N LEU A 22 17.14 3.22 -4.11
CA LEU A 22 17.97 3.38 -5.28
C LEU A 22 18.36 1.99 -5.81
N ALA A 23 18.18 1.75 -7.11
CA ALA A 23 18.48 0.49 -7.75
C ALA A 23 18.97 0.67 -9.20
N TYR A 24 19.60 -0.35 -9.77
CA TYR A 24 19.94 -0.42 -11.20
C TYR A 24 19.51 -1.76 -11.80
N LYS A 25 19.48 -1.86 -13.12
CA LYS A 25 19.33 -3.15 -13.81
C LYS A 25 20.72 -3.69 -14.21
N ASP A 26 20.97 -4.94 -13.84
CA ASP A 26 22.17 -5.64 -14.29
C ASP A 26 22.07 -6.03 -15.78
N ALA A 27 23.14 -6.66 -16.30
CA ALA A 27 23.21 -7.11 -17.69
C ALA A 27 22.14 -8.16 -18.06
N LEU A 28 21.56 -8.82 -17.06
CA LEU A 28 20.48 -9.80 -17.21
C LEU A 28 19.09 -9.17 -17.06
N GLY A 29 19.01 -7.84 -16.89
CA GLY A 29 17.76 -7.11 -16.68
C GLY A 29 17.18 -7.22 -15.28
N ARG A 30 17.90 -7.80 -14.30
CA ARG A 30 17.44 -7.93 -12.92
C ARG A 30 17.65 -6.61 -12.18
N VAL A 31 16.68 -6.24 -11.37
CA VAL A 31 16.76 -5.06 -10.50
C VAL A 31 17.63 -5.38 -9.28
N VAL A 32 18.71 -4.62 -9.11
CA VAL A 32 19.67 -4.77 -8.00
C VAL A 32 19.60 -3.52 -7.13
N PRO A 33 19.17 -3.63 -5.85
CA PRO A 33 19.20 -2.52 -4.90
C PRO A 33 20.63 -2.04 -4.64
N MET A 34 20.83 -0.72 -4.56
CA MET A 34 22.11 -0.07 -4.25
C MET A 34 22.07 0.57 -2.86
N ALA A 35 21.04 1.36 -2.59
CA ALA A 35 20.87 2.08 -1.34
C ALA A 35 19.40 2.21 -0.97
N SER A 36 19.13 2.32 0.32
CA SER A 36 17.81 2.69 0.85
C SER A 36 17.95 3.76 1.91
N ARG A 37 16.94 4.63 2.01
CA ARG A 37 16.85 5.67 3.04
C ARG A 37 15.43 5.71 3.59
N ARG A 38 15.33 6.02 4.87
CA ARG A 38 14.06 6.16 5.57
C ARG A 38 14.13 7.36 6.48
N VAL A 39 13.24 8.32 6.29
CA VAL A 39 13.22 9.59 7.02
C VAL A 39 11.82 9.82 7.56
N GLU A 40 11.70 10.26 8.81
CA GLU A 40 10.40 10.56 9.41
C GLU A 40 9.62 11.59 8.60
N SER A 41 8.33 11.34 8.39
CA SER A 41 7.43 12.23 7.64
C SER A 41 7.08 13.52 8.41
N LYS A 42 7.20 13.52 9.73
CA LYS A 42 6.93 14.67 10.62
C LYS A 42 5.56 15.32 10.34
N GLY A 43 4.54 14.51 10.04
CA GLY A 43 3.20 14.98 9.72
C GLY A 43 3.04 15.62 8.33
N SER A 44 4.05 15.55 7.47
CA SER A 44 3.94 16.02 6.09
C SER A 44 3.03 15.13 5.22
N ILE A 45 2.88 13.88 5.61
CA ILE A 45 1.97 12.90 5.02
C ILE A 45 0.97 12.46 6.10
N VAL A 46 -0.33 12.52 5.79
CA VAL A 46 -1.42 12.11 6.69
C VAL A 46 -2.36 11.17 5.92
N HIS A 47 -2.66 10.01 6.49
CA HIS A 47 -3.43 8.94 5.85
C HIS A 47 -2.92 8.62 4.44
N GLY A 48 -1.59 8.53 4.28
CA GLY A 48 -0.92 8.27 3.01
C GLY A 48 -1.05 9.39 1.97
N THR A 49 -1.56 10.57 2.35
CA THR A 49 -1.77 11.71 1.44
C THR A 49 -0.87 12.89 1.83
N ILE A 50 -0.28 13.58 0.86
CA ILE A 50 0.52 14.77 1.09
C ILE A 50 -0.36 15.84 1.76
N TYR A 51 -0.04 16.16 3.01
CA TYR A 51 -0.71 17.19 3.80
C TYR A 51 0.05 18.54 3.72
N ASN A 52 1.37 18.48 3.79
CA ASN A 52 2.25 19.63 3.62
C ASN A 52 3.29 19.33 2.54
N ILE A 53 3.08 19.89 1.35
CA ILE A 53 3.93 19.63 0.19
C ILE A 53 5.35 20.19 0.35
N ASP A 54 5.52 21.30 1.05
CA ASP A 54 6.83 21.91 1.26
C ASP A 54 7.68 21.04 2.21
N ALA A 55 7.10 20.58 3.32
CA ALA A 55 7.74 19.66 4.24
C ALA A 55 8.05 18.31 3.57
N ALA A 56 7.09 17.71 2.86
CA ALA A 56 7.29 16.46 2.13
C ALA A 56 8.41 16.60 1.08
N SER A 57 8.45 17.75 0.36
CA SER A 57 9.50 17.98 -0.63
C SER A 57 10.89 18.16 -0.03
N ALA A 58 10.98 18.76 1.17
CA ALA A 58 12.26 18.90 1.88
C ALA A 58 12.83 17.51 2.25
N ILE A 59 11.99 16.63 2.79
CA ILE A 59 12.38 15.26 3.13
C ILE A 59 12.76 14.47 1.87
N ALA A 60 11.94 14.53 0.82
CA ALA A 60 12.24 13.84 -0.44
C ALA A 60 13.56 14.33 -1.06
N LYS A 61 13.86 15.64 -1.00
CA LYS A 61 15.15 16.19 -1.45
C LYS A 61 16.33 15.67 -0.64
N GLU A 62 16.16 15.50 0.67
CA GLU A 62 17.19 14.92 1.54
C GLU A 62 17.53 13.50 1.08
N ILE A 63 16.51 12.66 0.85
CA ILE A 63 16.67 11.29 0.35
C ILE A 63 17.38 11.29 -1.02
N ILE A 64 16.93 12.10 -1.97
CA ILE A 64 17.54 12.19 -3.30
C ILE A 64 19.00 12.63 -3.21
N LYS A 65 19.30 13.64 -2.38
CA LYS A 65 20.67 14.11 -2.17
C LYS A 65 21.59 13.02 -1.61
N ASP A 66 21.09 12.18 -0.72
CA ASP A 66 21.86 11.05 -0.20
C ASP A 66 22.13 10.03 -1.30
N PHE A 67 21.15 9.76 -2.18
CA PHE A 67 21.36 8.89 -3.33
C PHE A 67 22.32 9.48 -4.36
N ASP A 68 22.30 10.80 -4.60
CA ASP A 68 23.29 11.46 -5.47
C ASP A 68 24.70 11.27 -4.93
N ARG A 69 24.91 11.33 -3.61
CA ARG A 69 26.21 11.03 -2.99
C ARG A 69 26.65 9.58 -3.19
N GLU A 70 25.73 8.61 -3.11
CA GLU A 70 26.04 7.20 -3.39
C GLU A 70 26.46 6.99 -4.87
N LEU A 71 26.01 7.87 -5.76
CA LEU A 71 26.34 7.82 -7.20
C LEU A 71 27.58 8.65 -7.56
N GLU A 72 28.22 9.36 -6.63
CA GLU A 72 29.40 10.17 -6.88
C GLU A 72 30.52 9.31 -7.50
N GLY A 73 31.08 9.80 -8.61
CA GLY A 73 32.14 9.10 -9.35
C GLY A 73 31.67 7.92 -10.22
N SER A 74 30.41 7.52 -10.17
CA SER A 74 29.86 6.41 -10.95
C SER A 74 29.50 6.77 -12.39
N GLY A 75 29.34 8.08 -12.69
CA GLY A 75 28.84 8.58 -13.96
C GLY A 75 27.32 8.48 -14.14
N TYR A 76 26.59 8.08 -13.10
CA TYR A 76 25.12 8.04 -13.10
C TYR A 76 24.53 9.32 -12.49
N SER A 77 23.31 9.65 -12.90
CA SER A 77 22.53 10.73 -12.31
C SER A 77 21.06 10.35 -12.21
N ILE A 78 20.39 10.89 -11.19
CA ILE A 78 18.96 10.69 -10.98
C ILE A 78 18.20 11.70 -11.85
N SER A 79 17.44 11.22 -12.83
CA SER A 79 16.62 12.05 -13.72
C SER A 79 15.13 11.85 -13.55
N GLN A 80 14.72 10.71 -12.98
CA GLN A 80 13.33 10.33 -12.82
C GLN A 80 13.12 9.53 -11.55
N VAL A 81 11.88 9.54 -11.07
CA VAL A 81 11.47 8.85 -9.85
C VAL A 81 10.11 8.19 -10.02
N TYR A 82 9.94 7.00 -9.45
CA TYR A 82 8.66 6.36 -9.22
C TYR A 82 8.15 6.75 -7.84
N ILE A 83 6.86 7.00 -7.72
CA ILE A 83 6.21 7.24 -6.43
C ILE A 83 5.33 6.04 -6.08
N SER A 84 5.55 5.45 -4.92
CA SER A 84 4.71 4.40 -4.36
C SER A 84 3.73 5.01 -3.35
N ILE A 85 2.46 4.67 -3.47
CA ILE A 85 1.39 5.21 -2.63
C ILE A 85 0.54 4.12 -2.00
N ASP A 86 0.20 4.34 -0.73
CA ASP A 86 -0.87 3.65 -0.02
C ASP A 86 -1.66 4.72 0.75
N CYS A 87 -2.79 5.16 0.21
CA CYS A 87 -3.53 6.29 0.73
C CYS A 87 -5.02 5.98 0.87
N ARG A 88 -5.69 6.69 1.78
CA ARG A 88 -7.12 6.50 2.10
C ARG A 88 -8.07 6.56 0.90
N SER A 89 -7.65 7.15 -0.22
CA SER A 89 -8.48 7.24 -1.43
C SER A 89 -8.25 6.10 -2.41
N LEU A 90 -7.18 5.32 -2.21
CA LEU A 90 -6.85 4.18 -3.07
C LEU A 90 -7.85 3.04 -2.82
N HIS A 91 -8.49 2.57 -3.87
CA HIS A 91 -9.40 1.44 -3.79
C HIS A 91 -9.52 0.73 -5.13
N SER A 92 -9.96 -0.52 -5.10
CA SER A 92 -10.30 -1.26 -6.30
C SER A 92 -11.77 -1.08 -6.66
N LEU A 93 -12.05 -1.07 -7.96
CA LEU A 93 -13.39 -1.15 -8.53
C LEU A 93 -13.42 -2.24 -9.58
N ARG A 94 -14.40 -3.15 -9.48
CA ARG A 94 -14.65 -4.11 -10.55
C ARG A 94 -15.45 -3.46 -11.66
N HIS A 95 -14.97 -3.57 -12.89
CA HIS A 95 -15.64 -3.12 -14.09
C HIS A 95 -15.81 -4.30 -15.05
N ILE A 96 -16.98 -4.41 -15.67
CA ILE A 96 -17.30 -5.54 -16.56
C ILE A 96 -17.63 -4.98 -17.93
N VAL A 97 -16.86 -5.43 -18.93
CA VAL A 97 -17.15 -5.18 -20.34
C VAL A 97 -17.74 -6.47 -20.94
N SER A 98 -18.85 -6.35 -21.66
CA SER A 98 -19.57 -7.49 -22.20
C SER A 98 -19.83 -7.32 -23.69
N HIS A 99 -19.36 -8.25 -24.49
CA HIS A 99 -19.61 -8.28 -25.93
C HIS A 99 -20.32 -9.57 -26.33
N SER A 100 -21.30 -9.44 -27.23
CA SER A 100 -22.01 -10.56 -27.84
C SER A 100 -21.86 -10.48 -29.35
N TYR A 101 -21.53 -11.61 -29.97
CA TYR A 101 -21.25 -11.72 -31.39
C TYR A 101 -22.33 -12.54 -32.08
N ASN A 102 -22.80 -12.06 -33.23
CA ASN A 102 -23.86 -12.72 -34.00
C ASN A 102 -23.38 -13.98 -34.72
N GLY A 103 -24.31 -14.87 -35.08
CA GLY A 103 -24.04 -16.10 -35.84
C GLY A 103 -23.22 -17.10 -35.04
N ASP A 104 -22.21 -17.67 -35.68
CA ASP A 104 -21.35 -18.68 -35.04
C ASP A 104 -20.32 -18.11 -34.07
N GLY A 105 -20.30 -16.77 -33.88
CA GLY A 105 -19.34 -16.07 -33.04
C GLY A 105 -18.10 -15.65 -33.82
N ILE A 106 -17.09 -15.19 -33.09
CA ILE A 106 -15.79 -14.77 -33.65
C ILE A 106 -14.64 -15.62 -33.06
N LEU A 107 -13.58 -15.79 -33.83
CA LEU A 107 -12.31 -16.25 -33.27
C LEU A 107 -11.59 -15.04 -32.66
N ALA A 108 -11.46 -15.02 -31.33
CA ALA A 108 -10.88 -13.88 -30.63
C ALA A 108 -9.40 -13.74 -30.92
N THR A 109 -8.96 -12.51 -31.10
CA THR A 109 -7.56 -12.10 -31.37
C THR A 109 -7.06 -11.14 -30.31
N GLU A 110 -5.78 -10.81 -30.31
CA GLU A 110 -5.23 -9.77 -29.43
C GLU A 110 -5.86 -8.39 -29.71
N GLU A 111 -6.37 -8.15 -30.92
CA GLU A 111 -7.05 -6.91 -31.28
C GLU A 111 -8.36 -6.74 -30.51
N HIS A 112 -9.14 -7.82 -30.40
CA HIS A 112 -10.35 -7.84 -29.56
C HIS A 112 -10.06 -7.63 -28.07
N VAL A 113 -8.93 -8.16 -27.56
CA VAL A 113 -8.49 -7.89 -26.18
C VAL A 113 -8.19 -6.42 -25.98
N LYS A 114 -7.50 -5.77 -26.92
CA LYS A 114 -7.20 -4.33 -26.90
C LYS A 114 -8.46 -3.48 -26.97
N GLU A 115 -9.43 -3.84 -27.81
CA GLU A 115 -10.73 -3.16 -27.89
C GLU A 115 -11.45 -3.14 -26.52
N LEU A 116 -11.49 -4.29 -25.83
CA LEU A 116 -12.06 -4.40 -24.49
C LEU A 116 -11.31 -3.52 -23.47
N GLU A 117 -9.98 -3.47 -23.53
CA GLU A 117 -9.17 -2.63 -22.64
C GLU A 117 -9.34 -1.14 -22.93
N GLU A 118 -9.40 -0.75 -24.22
CA GLU A 118 -9.66 0.64 -24.62
C GLU A 118 -11.03 1.14 -24.16
N GLU A 119 -12.03 0.26 -24.12
CA GLU A 119 -13.36 0.61 -23.60
C GLU A 119 -13.29 0.94 -22.11
N VAL A 120 -12.57 0.12 -21.34
CA VAL A 120 -12.34 0.36 -19.91
C VAL A 120 -11.61 1.68 -19.66
N LEU A 121 -10.59 2.00 -20.48
CA LEU A 121 -9.78 3.21 -20.32
C LEU A 121 -10.54 4.50 -20.65
N LYS A 122 -11.69 4.41 -21.37
CA LYS A 122 -12.57 5.56 -21.67
C LYS A 122 -13.51 5.89 -20.51
N GLU A 123 -13.64 4.97 -19.53
CA GLU A 123 -14.47 5.19 -18.36
C GLU A 123 -14.00 6.38 -17.53
N GLN A 124 -14.94 7.15 -17.02
CA GLN A 124 -14.66 8.32 -16.20
C GLN A 124 -15.32 8.18 -14.83
N PHE A 125 -14.54 8.46 -13.80
CA PHE A 125 -15.00 8.43 -12.41
C PHE A 125 -14.92 9.84 -11.82
N ASP A 126 -16.04 10.31 -11.24
CA ASP A 126 -16.09 11.67 -10.69
C ASP A 126 -15.09 11.84 -9.54
N GLY A 127 -14.16 12.80 -9.70
CA GLY A 127 -13.11 13.10 -8.73
C GLY A 127 -11.99 12.06 -8.63
N TYR A 128 -12.06 10.94 -9.38
CA TYR A 128 -11.06 9.88 -9.40
C TYR A 128 -10.47 9.68 -10.78
N GLU A 129 -9.26 9.12 -10.83
CA GLU A 129 -8.65 8.63 -12.05
C GLU A 129 -8.20 7.19 -11.89
N ILE A 130 -8.08 6.50 -13.00
CA ILE A 130 -7.56 5.14 -13.07
C ILE A 130 -6.05 5.19 -12.91
N LEU A 131 -5.55 4.73 -11.74
CA LEU A 131 -4.14 4.59 -11.47
C LEU A 131 -3.55 3.40 -12.24
N SER A 132 -4.29 2.31 -12.29
CA SER A 132 -3.88 1.07 -12.98
C SER A 132 -5.09 0.22 -13.33
N VAL A 133 -5.01 -0.46 -14.45
CA VAL A 133 -5.91 -1.53 -14.85
C VAL A 133 -5.16 -2.84 -14.64
N LEU A 134 -5.68 -3.72 -13.77
CA LEU A 134 -5.07 -5.02 -13.53
C LEU A 134 -5.50 -6.02 -14.61
N PRO A 135 -4.69 -7.06 -14.90
CA PRO A 135 -5.03 -8.09 -15.87
C PRO A 135 -6.43 -8.68 -15.60
N PRO A 136 -7.30 -8.74 -16.60
CA PRO A 136 -8.65 -9.26 -16.42
C PRO A 136 -8.66 -10.80 -16.40
N TYR A 137 -9.77 -11.35 -15.93
CA TYR A 137 -10.21 -12.68 -16.29
C TYR A 137 -11.51 -12.57 -17.11
N TYR A 138 -11.80 -13.62 -17.87
CA TYR A 138 -12.91 -13.61 -18.80
C TYR A 138 -13.91 -14.70 -18.48
N TYR A 139 -15.17 -14.48 -18.84
CA TYR A 139 -16.14 -15.54 -19.05
C TYR A 139 -16.44 -15.62 -20.55
N VAL A 140 -16.09 -16.74 -21.17
CA VAL A 140 -16.32 -17.03 -22.58
C VAL A 140 -17.37 -18.12 -22.68
N ASN A 141 -18.52 -17.82 -23.29
CA ASN A 141 -19.63 -18.76 -23.43
C ASN A 141 -20.00 -19.40 -22.07
N GLY A 142 -19.91 -18.66 -20.95
CA GLY A 142 -20.22 -19.09 -19.60
C GLY A 142 -19.10 -19.82 -18.85
N ARG A 143 -17.89 -19.97 -19.42
CA ARG A 143 -16.73 -20.58 -18.75
C ARG A 143 -15.68 -19.52 -18.41
N ARG A 144 -15.08 -19.62 -17.23
CA ARG A 144 -13.99 -18.73 -16.81
C ARG A 144 -12.68 -19.11 -17.51
N GLU A 145 -12.02 -18.10 -18.07
CA GLU A 145 -10.76 -18.21 -18.82
C GLU A 145 -9.83 -17.04 -18.46
N ASN A 146 -8.53 -17.28 -18.52
CA ASN A 146 -7.52 -16.24 -18.28
C ASN A 146 -7.08 -15.54 -19.57
N SER A 147 -7.43 -16.08 -20.74
CA SER A 147 -7.19 -15.49 -22.05
C SER A 147 -8.29 -15.90 -23.00
N ILE A 148 -8.63 -15.03 -23.93
CA ILE A 148 -9.62 -15.34 -24.98
C ILE A 148 -8.99 -15.57 -26.35
N VAL A 149 -7.70 -15.23 -26.51
CA VAL A 149 -7.01 -15.32 -27.82
C VAL A 149 -7.02 -16.75 -28.34
N GLY A 150 -7.50 -16.92 -29.59
CA GLY A 150 -7.64 -18.24 -30.23
C GLY A 150 -8.92 -19.00 -29.87
N MET A 151 -9.83 -18.43 -29.08
CA MET A 151 -11.09 -19.05 -28.70
C MET A 151 -12.25 -18.59 -29.58
N LEU A 152 -13.19 -19.50 -29.86
CA LEU A 152 -14.45 -19.16 -30.52
C LEU A 152 -15.41 -18.56 -29.50
N CYS A 153 -15.70 -17.27 -29.62
CA CYS A 153 -16.48 -16.48 -28.67
C CYS A 153 -17.82 -16.08 -29.29
N ARG A 154 -18.92 -16.50 -28.67
CA ARG A 154 -20.27 -15.97 -28.92
C ARG A 154 -20.62 -14.89 -27.91
N GLU A 155 -20.20 -15.07 -26.68
CA GLU A 155 -20.31 -14.10 -25.59
C GLU A 155 -18.99 -14.03 -24.85
N VAL A 156 -18.51 -12.80 -24.60
CA VAL A 156 -17.34 -12.51 -23.77
C VAL A 156 -17.74 -11.50 -22.71
N ARG A 157 -17.44 -11.81 -21.46
CA ARG A 157 -17.48 -10.86 -20.34
C ARG A 157 -16.08 -10.75 -19.76
N ALA A 158 -15.45 -9.60 -19.91
CA ALA A 158 -14.15 -9.29 -19.34
C ALA A 158 -14.33 -8.60 -17.99
N TYR A 159 -13.74 -9.17 -16.94
CA TYR A 159 -13.80 -8.65 -15.57
C TYR A 159 -12.48 -7.96 -15.26
N TYR A 160 -12.50 -6.65 -15.34
CA TYR A 160 -11.35 -5.79 -15.00
C TYR A 160 -11.40 -5.37 -13.53
N THR A 161 -10.24 -5.30 -12.90
CA THR A 161 -10.08 -4.64 -11.60
C THR A 161 -9.30 -3.35 -11.81
N LEU A 162 -9.98 -2.22 -11.59
CA LEU A 162 -9.40 -0.89 -11.71
C LEU A 162 -8.92 -0.43 -10.34
N LEU A 163 -7.74 0.15 -10.27
CA LEU A 163 -7.27 0.87 -9.09
C LEU A 163 -7.56 2.35 -9.29
N LEU A 164 -8.36 2.90 -8.40
CA LEU A 164 -8.79 4.29 -8.44
C LEU A 164 -8.14 5.09 -7.32
N VAL A 165 -7.76 6.32 -7.63
CA VAL A 165 -7.19 7.29 -6.69
C VAL A 165 -7.74 8.68 -6.98
N ARG A 166 -7.84 9.58 -5.99
CA ARG A 166 -8.32 10.94 -6.21
C ARG A 166 -7.40 11.72 -7.15
N LYS A 167 -7.98 12.36 -8.19
CA LYS A 167 -7.26 13.22 -9.15
C LYS A 167 -6.46 14.32 -8.47
N THR A 168 -6.99 14.89 -7.38
CA THR A 168 -6.28 15.92 -6.60
C THR A 168 -4.98 15.40 -5.99
N TYR A 169 -4.94 14.13 -5.59
CA TYR A 169 -3.74 13.54 -5.01
C TYR A 169 -2.67 13.26 -6.07
N VAL A 170 -3.07 12.75 -7.23
CA VAL A 170 -2.13 12.56 -8.36
C VAL A 170 -1.51 13.89 -8.77
N ARG A 171 -2.31 14.97 -8.82
CA ARG A 171 -1.79 16.32 -9.08
C ARG A 171 -0.76 16.77 -8.02
N LEU A 172 -1.02 16.52 -6.72
CA LEU A 172 -0.06 16.86 -5.66
C LEU A 172 1.25 16.08 -5.80
N ILE A 173 1.18 14.79 -6.19
CA ILE A 173 2.37 13.98 -6.46
C ILE A 173 3.15 14.53 -7.67
N THR A 174 2.46 14.88 -8.75
CA THR A 174 3.08 15.49 -9.92
C THR A 174 3.78 16.80 -9.56
N ASP A 175 3.11 17.66 -8.78
CA ASP A 175 3.67 18.93 -8.30
C ASP A 175 4.88 18.70 -7.39
N LEU A 176 4.83 17.71 -6.51
CA LEU A 176 5.98 17.32 -5.67
C LEU A 176 7.18 16.94 -6.52
N VAL A 177 7.00 16.04 -7.49
CA VAL A 177 8.10 15.50 -8.29
C VAL A 177 8.61 16.51 -9.31
N GLU A 178 7.73 17.07 -10.14
CA GLU A 178 8.15 17.88 -11.28
C GLU A 178 8.48 19.32 -10.89
N LYS A 179 7.68 19.94 -10.00
CA LYS A 179 7.90 21.34 -9.62
C LYS A 179 8.87 21.49 -8.45
N ARG A 180 8.82 20.58 -7.44
CA ARG A 180 9.64 20.74 -6.22
C ARG A 180 10.97 19.98 -6.31
N LEU A 181 10.96 18.71 -6.76
CA LEU A 181 12.18 17.92 -6.93
C LEU A 181 12.89 18.21 -8.26
N ARG A 182 12.18 18.73 -9.26
CA ARG A 182 12.66 18.96 -10.64
C ARG A 182 13.14 17.67 -11.31
N LEU A 183 12.45 16.57 -11.01
CA LEU A 183 12.67 15.26 -11.62
C LEU A 183 11.48 14.90 -12.50
N LYS A 184 11.68 13.96 -13.42
CA LYS A 184 10.57 13.39 -14.19
C LYS A 184 9.81 12.38 -13.32
N LEU A 185 8.49 12.48 -13.29
CA LEU A 185 7.64 11.43 -12.71
C LEU A 185 7.59 10.24 -13.67
N ALA A 186 8.25 9.14 -13.30
CA ALA A 186 8.32 7.93 -14.13
C ALA A 186 7.03 7.09 -14.03
N GLY A 187 6.33 7.18 -12.90
CA GLY A 187 5.06 6.53 -12.66
C GLY A 187 4.64 6.59 -11.20
N ILE A 188 3.36 6.34 -10.95
CA ILE A 188 2.79 6.18 -9.62
C ILE A 188 2.37 4.72 -9.47
N LEU A 189 2.83 4.08 -8.41
CA LEU A 189 2.62 2.67 -8.11
C LEU A 189 1.70 2.53 -6.90
N ALA A 190 0.77 1.59 -6.95
CA ALA A 190 0.01 1.19 -5.78
C ALA A 190 0.87 0.28 -4.89
N ALA A 191 1.31 0.78 -3.72
CA ALA A 191 2.16 0.02 -2.79
C ALA A 191 1.56 -1.35 -2.44
N PRO A 192 0.25 -1.51 -2.16
CA PRO A 192 -0.32 -2.80 -1.83
C PRO A 192 -0.17 -3.87 -2.93
N ILE A 193 -0.12 -3.45 -4.21
CA ILE A 193 0.11 -4.38 -5.32
C ILE A 193 1.58 -4.81 -5.36
N CYS A 194 2.49 -3.87 -5.18
CA CYS A 194 3.93 -4.16 -5.11
C CYS A 194 4.27 -5.08 -3.93
N GLU A 195 3.69 -4.80 -2.77
CA GLU A 195 3.82 -5.63 -1.55
C GLU A 195 3.33 -7.06 -1.80
N ALA A 196 2.16 -7.21 -2.40
CA ALA A 196 1.60 -8.52 -2.70
C ALA A 196 2.50 -9.35 -3.65
N GLN A 197 3.17 -8.71 -4.61
CA GLN A 197 4.12 -9.39 -5.50
C GLN A 197 5.37 -9.90 -4.77
N VAL A 198 5.78 -9.23 -3.70
CA VAL A 198 6.97 -9.60 -2.92
C VAL A 198 6.61 -10.60 -1.81
N ILE A 199 5.48 -10.39 -1.12
CA ILE A 199 5.11 -11.15 0.08
C ILE A 199 4.37 -12.44 -0.28
N LEU A 200 3.46 -12.40 -1.28
CA LEU A 200 2.57 -13.51 -1.59
C LEU A 200 3.14 -14.38 -2.73
N SER A 201 3.30 -15.66 -2.47
CA SER A 201 3.58 -16.61 -3.56
C SER A 201 2.37 -16.74 -4.50
N PRO A 202 2.58 -17.08 -5.80
CA PRO A 202 1.46 -17.33 -6.71
C PRO A 202 0.49 -18.40 -6.19
N GLY A 203 0.99 -19.43 -5.51
CA GLY A 203 0.17 -20.48 -4.92
C GLY A 203 -0.79 -19.97 -3.84
N ILE A 204 -0.31 -19.07 -2.96
CA ILE A 204 -1.17 -18.47 -1.92
C ILE A 204 -2.24 -17.58 -2.56
N ARG A 205 -1.90 -16.76 -3.56
CA ARG A 205 -2.90 -15.95 -4.29
C ARG A 205 -3.92 -16.82 -5.02
N GLN A 206 -3.47 -17.94 -5.59
CA GLN A 206 -4.37 -18.91 -6.25
C GLN A 206 -5.35 -19.54 -5.26
N MET A 207 -4.90 -19.96 -4.08
CA MET A 207 -5.73 -20.52 -3.02
C MET A 207 -6.73 -19.49 -2.46
N GLY A 208 -6.38 -18.22 -2.52
CA GLY A 208 -7.10 -17.10 -1.94
C GLY A 208 -6.58 -16.71 -0.57
N CYS A 209 -6.31 -15.42 -0.38
CA CYS A 209 -5.79 -14.87 0.86
C CYS A 209 -6.16 -13.39 1.02
N ALA A 210 -6.03 -12.87 2.23
CA ALA A 210 -6.10 -11.46 2.53
C ALA A 210 -4.73 -10.97 3.00
N LEU A 211 -4.09 -10.07 2.24
CA LEU A 211 -2.91 -9.34 2.69
C LEU A 211 -3.37 -8.08 3.41
N VAL A 212 -2.93 -7.92 4.64
CA VAL A 212 -3.30 -6.82 5.54
C VAL A 212 -2.05 -6.07 5.94
N ASN A 213 -1.92 -4.82 5.49
CA ASN A 213 -0.85 -3.92 5.91
C ASN A 213 -1.37 -2.96 6.98
N ILE A 214 -0.91 -3.12 8.23
CA ILE A 214 -1.23 -2.18 9.32
C ILE A 214 -0.13 -1.12 9.38
N GLY A 215 -0.36 0.00 8.68
CA GLY A 215 0.54 1.14 8.66
C GLY A 215 0.38 2.06 9.88
N ALA A 216 0.95 3.26 9.78
CA ALA A 216 0.85 4.26 10.85
C ALA A 216 -0.58 4.87 10.93
N ASP A 217 -1.10 5.40 9.82
CA ASP A 217 -2.40 6.07 9.78
C ASP A 217 -3.49 5.26 9.08
N CYS A 218 -3.11 4.22 8.34
CA CYS A 218 -4.05 3.42 7.55
C CYS A 218 -3.77 1.93 7.73
N THR A 219 -4.83 1.15 7.56
CA THR A 219 -4.75 -0.30 7.38
C THR A 219 -5.29 -0.64 5.99
N THR A 220 -4.47 -1.28 5.17
CA THR A 220 -4.82 -1.65 3.80
C THR A 220 -5.08 -3.14 3.71
N VAL A 221 -6.20 -3.49 3.07
CA VAL A 221 -6.65 -4.86 2.88
C VAL A 221 -6.72 -5.15 1.38
N SER A 222 -5.95 -6.16 0.95
CA SER A 222 -5.95 -6.67 -0.42
C SER A 222 -6.36 -8.14 -0.40
N VAL A 223 -7.50 -8.46 -0.98
CA VAL A 223 -8.05 -9.82 -1.04
C VAL A 223 -7.80 -10.42 -2.41
N TYR A 224 -7.17 -11.57 -2.44
CA TYR A 224 -6.86 -12.31 -3.66
C TYR A 224 -7.63 -13.63 -3.70
N LYS A 225 -8.04 -14.04 -4.90
CA LYS A 225 -8.60 -15.38 -5.20
C LYS A 225 -8.29 -15.72 -6.66
N GLU A 226 -7.86 -16.98 -6.89
CA GLU A 226 -7.53 -17.47 -8.23
C GLU A 226 -6.53 -16.55 -8.96
N ASP A 227 -5.51 -16.07 -8.20
CA ASP A 227 -4.46 -15.13 -8.58
C ASP A 227 -4.96 -13.73 -8.99
N ALA A 228 -6.26 -13.44 -8.89
CA ALA A 228 -6.86 -12.15 -9.18
C ALA A 228 -7.09 -11.34 -7.89
N LEU A 229 -6.92 -10.01 -7.97
CA LEU A 229 -7.31 -9.09 -6.90
C LEU A 229 -8.83 -8.93 -6.91
N GLU A 230 -9.49 -9.37 -5.85
CA GLU A 230 -10.95 -9.26 -5.66
C GLU A 230 -11.35 -7.96 -4.99
N LEU A 231 -10.54 -7.51 -4.01
CA LEU A 231 -10.79 -6.28 -3.27
C LEU A 231 -9.48 -5.63 -2.87
N LEU A 232 -9.40 -4.31 -3.00
CA LEU A 232 -8.43 -3.45 -2.33
C LEU A 232 -9.18 -2.31 -1.67
N ARG A 233 -8.99 -2.16 -0.36
CA ARG A 233 -9.58 -1.07 0.44
C ARG A 233 -8.58 -0.58 1.46
N VAL A 234 -8.65 0.71 1.75
CA VAL A 234 -7.84 1.37 2.78
C VAL A 234 -8.76 1.86 3.88
N TYR A 235 -8.57 1.36 5.08
CA TYR A 235 -9.23 1.82 6.30
C TYR A 235 -8.35 2.88 6.97
N PRO A 236 -8.86 4.10 7.23
CA PRO A 236 -8.04 5.23 7.67
C PRO A 236 -7.75 5.21 9.18
N VAL A 237 -7.37 4.04 9.70
CA VAL A 237 -6.91 3.83 11.08
C VAL A 237 -5.72 2.88 11.05
N GLY A 238 -4.69 3.18 11.82
CA GLY A 238 -3.48 2.37 11.93
C GLY A 238 -2.83 2.54 13.30
N GLY A 239 -1.53 2.25 13.41
CA GLY A 239 -0.78 2.28 14.66
C GLY A 239 -0.79 3.62 15.41
N ASN A 240 -0.96 4.74 14.69
CA ASN A 240 -1.07 6.07 15.30
C ASN A 240 -2.35 6.26 16.14
N ALA A 241 -3.40 5.49 15.85
CA ALA A 241 -4.60 5.49 16.68
C ALA A 241 -4.32 4.91 18.08
N VAL A 242 -3.49 3.85 18.14
CA VAL A 242 -3.01 3.30 19.43
C VAL A 242 -2.24 4.37 20.23
N THR A 243 -1.31 5.06 19.57
CA THR A 243 -0.54 6.15 20.20
C THR A 243 -1.45 7.28 20.72
N SER A 244 -2.47 7.62 19.93
CA SER A 244 -3.45 8.64 20.34
C SER A 244 -4.28 8.21 21.52
N ASP A 245 -4.71 6.94 21.59
CA ASP A 245 -5.43 6.40 22.74
C ASP A 245 -4.57 6.42 24.02
N LEU A 246 -3.30 6.01 23.91
CA LEU A 246 -2.33 6.09 25.00
C LEU A 246 -2.14 7.52 25.50
N SER A 247 -2.13 8.49 24.58
CA SER A 247 -2.00 9.90 24.94
C SER A 247 -3.18 10.44 25.77
N THR A 248 -4.36 9.78 25.73
CA THR A 248 -5.49 10.12 26.60
C THR A 248 -5.22 9.84 28.08
N LEU A 249 -4.20 9.02 28.39
CA LEU A 249 -3.74 8.72 29.75
C LEU A 249 -2.73 9.77 30.27
N HIS A 250 -2.72 10.96 29.72
CA HIS A 250 -1.79 12.05 30.01
C HIS A 250 -0.32 11.74 29.73
N ILE A 251 -0.08 10.89 28.72
CA ILE A 251 1.25 10.57 28.19
C ILE A 251 1.52 11.47 26.97
N LEU A 252 2.71 12.05 26.86
CA LEU A 252 3.12 12.77 25.66
C LEU A 252 3.09 11.83 24.46
N ARG A 253 2.74 12.37 23.28
CA ARG A 253 2.62 11.57 22.07
C ARG A 253 3.91 10.84 21.73
N GLU A 254 5.06 11.48 21.94
CA GLU A 254 6.38 10.93 21.67
C GLU A 254 6.68 9.75 22.60
N ASP A 255 6.43 9.92 23.91
CA ASP A 255 6.59 8.86 24.91
C ASP A 255 5.59 7.70 24.66
N ALA A 256 4.34 8.04 24.30
CA ALA A 256 3.32 7.04 23.93
C ALA A 256 3.75 6.19 22.74
N GLU A 257 4.37 6.80 21.73
CA GLU A 257 4.92 6.09 20.57
C GLU A 257 6.09 5.20 20.97
N GLU A 258 7.02 5.71 21.79
CA GLU A 258 8.18 4.97 22.26
C GLU A 258 7.77 3.73 23.07
N ILE A 259 6.91 3.90 24.09
CA ILE A 259 6.45 2.76 24.91
C ILE A 259 5.63 1.76 24.08
N LYS A 260 4.78 2.23 23.16
CA LYS A 260 4.04 1.36 22.23
C LYS A 260 4.98 0.45 21.46
N CYS A 261 6.06 0.99 20.93
CA CYS A 261 7.01 0.24 20.10
C CYS A 261 7.94 -0.66 20.91
N SER A 262 8.23 -0.33 22.18
CA SER A 262 9.26 -1.01 22.97
C SER A 262 8.73 -1.92 24.08
N GLN A 263 7.57 -1.62 24.68
CA GLN A 263 7.14 -2.25 25.90
C GLN A 263 5.74 -2.88 25.85
N LEU A 264 4.85 -2.39 24.95
CA LEU A 264 3.45 -2.77 24.97
C LEU A 264 3.14 -4.01 24.11
N SER A 265 1.98 -4.59 24.36
CA SER A 265 1.50 -5.82 23.73
C SER A 265 0.05 -5.68 23.29
N THR A 266 -0.28 -6.35 22.18
CA THR A 266 -1.67 -6.45 21.68
C THR A 266 -2.53 -7.43 22.49
N VAL A 267 -1.91 -8.21 23.39
CA VAL A 267 -2.58 -9.13 24.30
C VAL A 267 -2.30 -8.70 25.73
N SER A 268 -3.37 -8.45 26.51
CA SER A 268 -3.28 -8.14 27.93
C SER A 268 -3.48 -9.41 28.77
N GLU A 269 -2.59 -9.67 29.72
CA GLU A 269 -2.68 -10.81 30.65
C GLU A 269 -2.76 -10.31 32.09
N MET A 270 -3.41 -11.08 32.98
CA MET A 270 -3.57 -10.69 34.39
C MET A 270 -2.23 -10.44 35.09
N LYS A 271 -1.18 -11.19 34.74
CA LYS A 271 0.19 -10.98 35.27
C LYS A 271 0.79 -9.62 34.92
N ASP A 272 0.29 -8.95 33.86
CA ASP A 272 0.77 -7.62 33.48
C ASP A 272 0.36 -6.57 34.56
N GLY A 273 -0.56 -6.89 35.46
CA GLY A 273 -0.98 -6.04 36.59
C GLY A 273 0.10 -5.86 37.66
N ASP A 274 1.10 -6.73 37.70
CA ASP A 274 2.19 -6.68 38.68
C ASP A 274 3.34 -5.76 38.21
N TYR A 275 3.28 -5.30 36.95
CA TYR A 275 4.32 -4.46 36.33
C TYR A 275 3.82 -3.04 36.09
N PHE A 276 4.73 -2.08 36.21
CA PHE A 276 4.48 -0.67 35.96
C PHE A 276 5.45 -0.15 34.89
N VAL A 277 4.95 0.71 34.01
CA VAL A 277 5.74 1.46 33.05
C VAL A 277 5.93 2.86 33.62
N GLU A 278 7.20 3.29 33.69
CA GLU A 278 7.55 4.64 34.11
C GLU A 278 7.48 5.57 32.92
N ILE A 279 6.64 6.59 33.02
CA ILE A 279 6.44 7.61 31.99
C ILE A 279 7.14 8.89 32.42
N PRO A 280 8.01 9.46 31.58
CA PRO A 280 8.62 10.75 31.87
C PRO A 280 7.57 11.81 32.20
N SER A 281 7.80 12.61 33.21
CA SER A 281 6.87 13.65 33.62
C SER A 281 7.18 14.98 32.95
N PHE A 282 6.14 15.80 32.81
CA PHE A 282 6.32 17.22 32.48
C PHE A 282 7.21 17.94 33.52
N ILE A 283 7.96 18.91 33.03
CA ILE A 283 8.94 19.73 33.76
C ILE A 283 8.66 19.86 35.26
N GLY A 284 9.54 19.25 36.08
CA GLY A 284 9.56 19.43 37.54
C GLY A 284 8.59 18.55 38.34
N LYS A 285 7.92 17.58 37.74
CA LYS A 285 7.11 16.57 38.46
C LYS A 285 7.82 15.21 38.45
N GLU A 286 7.48 14.37 39.43
CA GLU A 286 7.98 12.99 39.45
C GLU A 286 7.41 12.17 38.29
N PRO A 287 8.17 11.17 37.77
CA PRO A 287 7.68 10.26 36.74
C PRO A 287 6.36 9.62 37.17
N GLN A 288 5.44 9.48 36.21
CA GLN A 288 4.18 8.78 36.41
C GLN A 288 4.37 7.28 36.22
N GLN A 289 3.86 6.47 37.14
CA GLN A 289 3.82 5.02 36.99
C GLN A 289 2.41 4.55 36.59
N ILE A 290 2.32 3.89 35.43
CA ILE A 290 1.06 3.33 34.93
C ILE A 290 1.20 1.82 34.84
N ARG A 291 0.16 1.09 35.28
CA ARG A 291 0.19 -0.38 35.22
C ARG A 291 0.25 -0.85 33.77
N LEU A 292 1.16 -1.77 33.48
CA LEU A 292 1.33 -2.37 32.14
C LEU A 292 0.01 -3.02 31.65
N LEU A 293 -0.77 -3.62 32.56
CA LEU A 293 -2.08 -4.19 32.25
C LEU A 293 -3.05 -3.16 31.63
N ASP A 294 -3.10 -1.95 32.17
CA ASP A 294 -4.03 -0.91 31.67
C ASP A 294 -3.57 -0.39 30.31
N LEU A 295 -2.27 -0.23 30.10
CA LEU A 295 -1.69 0.12 28.81
C LEU A 295 -1.94 -0.96 27.76
N ASN A 296 -1.68 -2.23 28.08
CA ASN A 296 -1.93 -3.35 27.17
C ASN A 296 -3.41 -3.51 26.84
N ARG A 297 -4.33 -3.25 27.78
CA ARG A 297 -5.78 -3.23 27.50
C ARG A 297 -6.16 -2.15 26.50
N CYS A 298 -5.57 -0.97 26.61
CA CYS A 298 -5.78 0.12 25.65
C CYS A 298 -5.33 -0.31 24.25
N VAL A 299 -4.11 -0.84 24.11
CA VAL A 299 -3.59 -1.37 22.85
C VAL A 299 -4.49 -2.47 22.29
N GLN A 300 -4.83 -3.45 23.12
CA GLN A 300 -5.68 -4.59 22.71
C GLN A 300 -7.05 -4.14 22.19
N ALA A 301 -7.68 -3.16 22.84
CA ALA A 301 -8.98 -2.64 22.43
C ALA A 301 -8.92 -2.03 21.03
N ARG A 302 -7.91 -1.21 20.74
CA ARG A 302 -7.72 -0.60 19.43
C ARG A 302 -7.36 -1.62 18.35
N MET A 303 -6.50 -2.57 18.67
CA MET A 303 -6.13 -3.61 17.71
C MET A 303 -7.31 -4.53 17.37
N LYS A 304 -8.17 -4.86 18.36
CA LYS A 304 -9.41 -5.59 18.09
C LYS A 304 -10.36 -4.83 17.17
N GLU A 305 -10.47 -3.52 17.32
CA GLU A 305 -11.27 -2.68 16.41
C GLU A 305 -10.69 -2.71 14.98
N ILE A 306 -9.38 -2.55 14.83
CA ILE A 306 -8.72 -2.64 13.51
C ILE A 306 -9.00 -4.00 12.87
N ILE A 307 -8.80 -5.10 13.59
CA ILE A 307 -9.03 -6.45 13.08
C ILE A 307 -10.51 -6.69 12.73
N ALA A 308 -11.46 -6.19 13.53
CA ALA A 308 -12.88 -6.30 13.20
C ALA A 308 -13.23 -5.58 11.89
N ASN A 309 -12.64 -4.40 11.65
CA ASN A 309 -12.82 -3.69 10.38
C ASN A 309 -12.16 -4.42 9.21
N VAL A 310 -10.97 -5.03 9.41
CA VAL A 310 -10.33 -5.88 8.42
C VAL A 310 -11.23 -7.05 8.04
N GLN A 311 -11.82 -7.74 9.02
CA GLN A 311 -12.75 -8.85 8.78
C GLN A 311 -13.97 -8.40 7.98
N ALA A 312 -14.60 -7.28 8.35
CA ALA A 312 -15.73 -6.71 7.61
C ALA A 312 -15.36 -6.36 6.16
N LEU A 313 -14.17 -5.82 5.91
CA LEU A 313 -13.68 -5.54 4.56
C LEU A 313 -13.48 -6.83 3.75
N VAL A 314 -12.89 -7.86 4.36
CA VAL A 314 -12.73 -9.17 3.70
C VAL A 314 -14.09 -9.80 3.40
N GLU A 315 -15.05 -9.75 4.30
CA GLU A 315 -16.41 -10.21 4.08
C GLU A 315 -17.09 -9.47 2.91
N SER A 316 -16.86 -8.16 2.79
CA SER A 316 -17.40 -7.35 1.68
C SER A 316 -16.84 -7.73 0.30
N SER A 317 -15.74 -8.46 0.22
CA SER A 317 -15.17 -8.96 -1.03
C SER A 317 -16.04 -10.03 -1.72
N GLY A 318 -16.92 -10.66 -0.97
CA GLY A 318 -17.76 -11.76 -1.45
C GLY A 318 -17.02 -13.10 -1.60
N VAL A 319 -15.73 -13.15 -1.25
CA VAL A 319 -14.90 -14.39 -1.33
C VAL A 319 -14.33 -14.82 0.02
N ALA A 320 -14.78 -14.22 1.13
CA ALA A 320 -14.30 -14.50 2.47
C ALA A 320 -14.26 -15.98 2.85
N ASN A 321 -15.27 -16.74 2.44
CA ASN A 321 -15.37 -18.19 2.70
C ASN A 321 -14.47 -19.05 1.78
N ARG A 322 -13.67 -18.45 0.94
CA ARG A 322 -12.81 -19.11 -0.06
C ARG A 322 -11.35 -18.63 -0.02
N ILE A 323 -10.93 -18.02 1.10
CA ILE A 323 -9.54 -17.59 1.31
C ILE A 323 -8.80 -18.64 2.16
N ASP A 324 -8.54 -19.80 1.56
CA ASP A 324 -7.91 -20.93 2.26
C ASP A 324 -6.47 -20.64 2.68
N GLY A 325 -5.81 -19.66 2.04
CA GLY A 325 -4.50 -19.12 2.43
C GLY A 325 -4.53 -18.20 3.66
N GLY A 326 -5.73 -17.87 4.16
CA GLY A 326 -5.94 -17.10 5.39
C GLY A 326 -5.52 -15.63 5.28
N TYR A 327 -5.17 -15.06 6.43
CA TYR A 327 -4.74 -13.67 6.56
C TYR A 327 -3.22 -13.60 6.69
N ILE A 328 -2.59 -12.74 5.90
CA ILE A 328 -1.16 -12.45 5.96
C ILE A 328 -1.01 -10.99 6.40
N PHE A 329 -0.37 -10.78 7.55
CA PHE A 329 -0.21 -9.45 8.12
C PHE A 329 1.19 -8.89 7.85
N THR A 330 1.26 -7.59 7.59
CA THR A 330 2.49 -6.81 7.38
C THR A 330 2.31 -5.39 7.90
N GLY A 331 3.35 -4.57 7.80
CA GLY A 331 3.32 -3.19 8.26
C GLY A 331 3.82 -3.01 9.70
N GLY A 332 4.12 -1.76 10.06
CA GLY A 332 4.68 -1.41 11.37
C GLY A 332 3.77 -1.74 12.55
N GLY A 333 2.44 -1.71 12.34
CA GLY A 333 1.47 -2.05 13.39
C GLY A 333 1.55 -3.50 13.85
N CYS A 334 2.04 -4.42 12.99
CA CYS A 334 2.22 -5.83 13.33
C CYS A 334 3.48 -6.09 14.19
N LEU A 335 4.31 -5.08 14.40
CA LEU A 335 5.51 -5.18 15.24
C LEU A 335 5.24 -4.89 16.72
N ILE A 336 4.03 -4.46 17.07
CA ILE A 336 3.61 -4.33 18.48
C ILE A 336 3.66 -5.73 19.11
N GLY A 337 4.16 -5.82 20.33
CA GLY A 337 4.40 -7.11 20.99
C GLY A 337 3.19 -8.03 21.00
N ARG A 338 3.40 -9.33 20.80
CA ARG A 338 2.37 -10.39 20.79
C ARG A 338 1.23 -10.18 19.79
N PHE A 339 1.52 -9.54 18.65
CA PHE A 339 0.57 -9.46 17.54
C PHE A 339 0.36 -10.82 16.85
#